data_dcfb82497b4c838f4a722333c3f2e806
#
_entry.id   dcfb82497b4c838f4a722333c3f2e806
#
_cell.length_a   1.000
_cell.length_b   1.000
_cell.length_c   1.000
_cell.angle_alpha   90.00
_cell.angle_beta   90.00
_cell.angle_gamma   90.00
#
_symmetry.space_group_name_H-M   'P 1'
#
loop_
_entity.id
_entity.type
_entity.pdbx_description
1 polymer ?
#
loop_
_entity_poly.entity_id
_entity_poly.type
_entity_poly.pdbx_seq_one_letter_code
_entity_poly.pdbx_strand_id
1 'polypeptide(L)'
;DGVWDIVDGLQRISTILQFAGVYENEDGKKMEPLVLEGTKLLPSMAGKKYEDDDPEKDFGDAERRYFKKARLGVIILKKESDETGQYEVFQRLNTGGTSLSPQEVRNCLMVMTNRELFKIIRKMSEYQHFVDALPLNDKAIEERMDMEIVTRFICLRHEEPDYFKKVDDFSDYLNDKIISLFKDETIDWEFEKRVFENTFDVIYETMRDEAFCRYFIEENKFKGGFYVPAFEFVA
;
A
#
# COMPACT_ATOMS: atom_id res chain seq x y z
N ASP A 1 -12.77 19.33 -9.45
CA ASP A 1 -12.76 18.35 -10.54
C ASP A 1 -13.73 17.18 -10.35
N GLY A 2 -14.45 17.09 -9.22
CA GLY A 2 -15.49 16.08 -8.98
C GLY A 2 -14.98 14.65 -8.71
N VAL A 3 -13.67 14.46 -8.61
CA VAL A 3 -13.04 13.19 -8.24
C VAL A 3 -12.71 13.20 -6.75
N TRP A 4 -13.04 12.11 -6.08
CA TRP A 4 -12.83 11.94 -4.64
C TRP A 4 -11.80 10.84 -4.43
N ASP A 5 -10.80 11.08 -3.61
CA ASP A 5 -9.84 10.07 -3.18
C ASP A 5 -10.30 9.43 -1.88
N ILE A 6 -10.23 8.10 -1.82
CA ILE A 6 -10.62 7.35 -0.63
C ILE A 6 -9.42 7.30 0.31
N VAL A 7 -9.55 7.98 1.45
CA VAL A 7 -8.51 8.02 2.50
C VAL A 7 -8.60 6.79 3.40
N ASP A 8 -9.81 6.39 3.78
CA ASP A 8 -10.10 5.18 4.57
C ASP A 8 -11.33 4.46 4.02
N GLY A 9 -11.39 3.16 4.22
CA GLY A 9 -12.51 2.31 3.80
C GLY A 9 -12.40 1.79 2.37
N LEU A 10 -11.22 1.86 1.73
CA LEU A 10 -11.01 1.32 0.38
C LEU A 10 -11.44 -0.14 0.29
N GLN A 11 -11.00 -0.99 1.22
CA GLN A 11 -11.39 -2.41 1.23
C GLN A 11 -12.91 -2.60 1.35
N ARG A 12 -13.58 -1.82 2.19
CA ARG A 12 -15.04 -1.88 2.35
C ARG A 12 -15.76 -1.48 1.06
N ILE A 13 -15.33 -0.40 0.43
CA ILE A 13 -15.94 0.11 -0.80
C ILE A 13 -15.64 -0.83 -1.97
N SER A 14 -14.38 -1.27 -2.14
CA SER A 14 -14.01 -2.21 -3.21
C SER A 14 -14.74 -3.54 -3.09
N THR A 15 -14.89 -4.09 -1.87
CA THR A 15 -15.66 -5.31 -1.62
C THR A 15 -17.13 -5.14 -2.01
N ILE A 16 -17.75 -4.00 -1.65
CA ILE A 16 -19.14 -3.69 -2.03
C ILE A 16 -19.29 -3.60 -3.55
N LEU A 17 -18.38 -2.87 -4.22
CA LEU A 17 -18.39 -2.70 -5.67
C LEU A 17 -18.10 -4.02 -6.39
N GLN A 18 -17.17 -4.81 -5.88
CA GLN A 18 -16.82 -6.11 -6.45
C GLN A 18 -17.96 -7.10 -6.30
N PHE A 19 -18.62 -7.16 -5.12
CA PHE A 19 -19.83 -7.96 -4.96
C PHE A 19 -20.92 -7.55 -5.93
N ALA A 20 -21.14 -6.23 -6.12
CA ALA A 20 -22.10 -5.73 -7.10
C ALA A 20 -21.69 -5.93 -8.57
N GLY A 21 -20.48 -6.45 -8.82
CA GLY A 21 -19.96 -6.71 -10.17
C GLY A 21 -19.65 -5.46 -10.99
N VAL A 22 -19.36 -4.33 -10.31
CA VAL A 22 -19.04 -3.04 -10.94
C VAL A 22 -17.65 -2.52 -10.61
N TYR A 23 -16.86 -3.30 -9.88
CA TYR A 23 -15.50 -2.92 -9.51
C TYR A 23 -14.54 -3.12 -10.68
N GLU A 24 -13.82 -2.07 -11.00
CA GLU A 24 -12.69 -2.08 -11.93
C GLU A 24 -11.41 -1.79 -11.14
N ASN A 25 -10.35 -2.54 -11.43
CA ASN A 25 -9.04 -2.26 -10.87
C ASN A 25 -8.42 -1.00 -11.49
N GLU A 26 -7.24 -0.61 -11.05
CA GLU A 26 -6.57 0.60 -11.53
C GLU A 26 -6.19 0.56 -13.01
N ASP A 27 -6.10 -0.63 -13.61
CA ASP A 27 -5.87 -0.83 -15.05
C ASP A 27 -7.17 -0.75 -15.87
N GLY A 28 -8.31 -0.46 -15.21
CA GLY A 28 -9.62 -0.44 -15.85
C GLY A 28 -10.16 -1.83 -16.16
N LYS A 29 -9.56 -2.88 -15.61
CA LYS A 29 -10.03 -4.26 -15.76
C LYS A 29 -11.13 -4.57 -14.75
N LYS A 30 -12.27 -5.00 -15.24
CA LYS A 30 -13.38 -5.46 -14.39
C LYS A 30 -12.98 -6.71 -13.63
N MET A 31 -13.14 -6.66 -12.30
CA MET A 31 -12.86 -7.78 -11.42
C MET A 31 -14.03 -8.75 -11.38
N GLU A 32 -13.70 -10.04 -11.18
CA GLU A 32 -14.73 -11.06 -10.99
C GLU A 32 -15.59 -10.75 -9.75
N PRO A 33 -16.93 -10.88 -9.84
CA PRO A 33 -17.82 -10.64 -8.71
C PRO A 33 -17.51 -11.57 -7.52
N LEU A 34 -17.59 -11.03 -6.31
CA LEU A 34 -17.41 -11.82 -5.10
C LEU A 34 -18.56 -12.80 -4.89
N VAL A 35 -18.21 -13.96 -4.34
CA VAL A 35 -19.15 -14.94 -3.80
C VAL A 35 -19.19 -14.74 -2.28
N LEU A 36 -20.41 -14.63 -1.72
CA LEU A 36 -20.56 -14.41 -0.29
C LEU A 36 -20.18 -15.65 0.52
N GLU A 37 -19.47 -15.42 1.60
CA GLU A 37 -19.28 -16.44 2.64
C GLU A 37 -20.40 -16.34 3.67
N GLY A 38 -20.90 -17.49 4.13
CA GLY A 38 -21.89 -17.53 5.20
C GLY A 38 -21.29 -17.14 6.53
N THR A 39 -22.03 -16.35 7.31
CA THR A 39 -21.67 -16.04 8.68
C THR A 39 -22.58 -16.78 9.65
N LYS A 40 -22.24 -16.80 10.95
CA LYS A 40 -23.10 -17.39 12.01
C LYS A 40 -24.50 -16.76 12.04
N LEU A 41 -24.62 -15.49 11.69
CA LEU A 41 -25.88 -14.74 11.70
C LEU A 41 -26.63 -14.83 10.36
N LEU A 42 -25.93 -15.08 9.28
CA LEU A 42 -26.47 -15.14 7.91
C LEU A 42 -25.92 -16.35 7.16
N PRO A 43 -26.16 -17.57 7.64
CA PRO A 43 -25.66 -18.79 7.00
C PRO A 43 -26.25 -19.00 5.60
N SER A 44 -27.44 -18.49 5.33
CA SER A 44 -28.14 -18.58 4.04
C SER A 44 -27.47 -17.75 2.92
N MET A 45 -26.52 -16.88 3.26
CA MET A 45 -25.79 -16.08 2.28
C MET A 45 -24.57 -16.81 1.69
N ALA A 46 -24.19 -17.97 2.26
CA ALA A 46 -23.07 -18.76 1.74
C ALA A 46 -23.30 -19.17 0.29
N GLY A 47 -22.29 -18.89 -0.56
CA GLY A 47 -22.33 -19.23 -1.98
C GLY A 47 -23.17 -18.31 -2.85
N LYS A 48 -23.82 -17.28 -2.27
CA LYS A 48 -24.61 -16.30 -3.02
C LYS A 48 -23.71 -15.35 -3.81
N LYS A 49 -24.12 -15.04 -5.05
CA LYS A 49 -23.57 -13.99 -5.91
C LYS A 49 -24.61 -12.90 -6.10
N TYR A 50 -24.17 -11.71 -6.41
CA TYR A 50 -25.07 -10.57 -6.62
C TYR A 50 -26.14 -10.86 -7.69
N GLU A 51 -25.74 -11.50 -8.80
CA GLU A 51 -26.57 -12.03 -9.87
C GLU A 51 -26.02 -13.40 -10.27
N ASP A 52 -26.88 -14.41 -10.39
CA ASP A 52 -26.54 -15.74 -10.91
C ASP A 52 -27.79 -16.34 -11.59
N ASP A 53 -27.58 -17.12 -12.64
CA ASP A 53 -28.66 -17.83 -13.35
C ASP A 53 -29.26 -18.95 -12.50
N ASP A 54 -28.51 -19.47 -11.53
CA ASP A 54 -28.97 -20.45 -10.56
C ASP A 54 -29.68 -19.74 -9.40
N PRO A 55 -31.01 -19.93 -9.21
CA PRO A 55 -31.76 -19.30 -8.14
C PRO A 55 -31.23 -19.61 -6.71
N GLU A 56 -30.53 -20.75 -6.55
CA GLU A 56 -29.94 -21.09 -5.26
C GLU A 56 -28.69 -20.27 -4.96
N LYS A 57 -28.01 -19.76 -6.00
CA LYS A 57 -26.81 -18.94 -5.89
C LYS A 57 -27.09 -17.45 -6.08
N ASP A 58 -28.25 -17.10 -6.61
CA ASP A 58 -28.65 -15.70 -6.77
C ASP A 58 -28.94 -15.04 -5.43
N PHE A 59 -28.48 -13.79 -5.26
CA PHE A 59 -28.70 -13.01 -4.03
C PHE A 59 -30.18 -12.70 -3.79
N GLY A 60 -30.95 -12.55 -4.86
CA GLY A 60 -32.37 -12.30 -4.83
C GLY A 60 -32.75 -10.83 -5.03
N ASP A 61 -33.90 -10.60 -5.66
CA ASP A 61 -34.37 -9.24 -5.98
C ASP A 61 -34.73 -8.40 -4.76
N ALA A 62 -35.22 -9.02 -3.70
CA ALA A 62 -35.54 -8.32 -2.46
C ALA A 62 -34.23 -7.84 -1.78
N GLU A 63 -33.28 -8.73 -1.65
CA GLU A 63 -31.98 -8.49 -1.04
C GLU A 63 -31.21 -7.44 -1.84
N ARG A 64 -31.19 -7.52 -3.18
CA ARG A 64 -30.60 -6.48 -4.04
C ARG A 64 -31.21 -5.11 -3.83
N ARG A 65 -32.54 -5.04 -3.64
CA ARG A 65 -33.22 -3.76 -3.32
C ARG A 65 -32.81 -3.20 -1.96
N TYR A 66 -32.65 -4.05 -0.95
CA TYR A 66 -32.13 -3.63 0.36
C TYR A 66 -30.70 -3.16 0.26
N PHE A 67 -29.84 -3.92 -0.43
CA PHE A 67 -28.45 -3.57 -0.65
C PHE A 67 -28.31 -2.22 -1.36
N LYS A 68 -29.03 -1.99 -2.46
CA LYS A 68 -29.02 -0.70 -3.19
C LYS A 68 -29.53 0.49 -2.38
N LYS A 69 -30.38 0.26 -1.38
CA LYS A 69 -30.93 1.31 -0.50
C LYS A 69 -30.10 1.51 0.77
N ALA A 70 -29.12 0.65 1.03
CA ALA A 70 -28.24 0.79 2.19
C ALA A 70 -27.52 2.14 2.12
N ARG A 71 -27.36 2.78 3.29
CA ARG A 71 -26.68 4.08 3.40
C ARG A 71 -25.33 3.88 4.04
N LEU A 72 -24.31 4.45 3.40
CA LEU A 72 -22.98 4.54 3.96
C LEU A 72 -22.78 5.96 4.50
N GLY A 73 -22.32 6.07 5.75
CA GLY A 73 -21.84 7.33 6.28
C GLY A 73 -20.47 7.65 5.66
N VAL A 74 -20.34 8.84 5.08
CA VAL A 74 -19.09 9.30 4.48
C VAL A 74 -18.66 10.58 5.16
N ILE A 75 -17.42 10.64 5.63
CA ILE A 75 -16.79 11.87 6.14
C ILE A 75 -15.93 12.43 5.01
N ILE A 76 -16.18 13.67 4.65
CA ILE A 76 -15.44 14.35 3.57
C ILE A 76 -14.41 15.27 4.19
N LEU A 77 -13.12 15.00 3.93
CA LEU A 77 -12.03 15.91 4.26
C LEU A 77 -11.88 16.91 3.10
N LYS A 78 -12.01 18.19 3.41
CA LYS A 78 -11.85 19.25 2.41
C LYS A 78 -10.37 19.59 2.24
N LYS A 79 -9.99 19.95 1.01
CA LYS A 79 -8.61 20.31 0.65
C LYS A 79 -8.09 21.57 1.36
N GLU A 80 -9.01 22.39 1.91
CA GLU A 80 -8.71 23.62 2.65
C GLU A 80 -8.30 23.36 4.12
N SER A 81 -8.43 22.14 4.62
CA SER A 81 -7.85 21.75 5.92
C SER A 81 -6.33 21.74 5.81
N ASP A 82 -5.63 22.23 6.83
CA ASP A 82 -4.17 22.14 6.83
C ASP A 82 -3.72 20.68 6.78
N GLU A 83 -2.55 20.44 6.21
CA GLU A 83 -2.04 19.08 5.97
C GLU A 83 -1.85 18.32 7.30
N THR A 84 -1.46 19.03 8.36
CA THR A 84 -1.30 18.46 9.71
C THR A 84 -2.64 18.02 10.28
N GLY A 85 -3.68 18.84 10.11
CA GLY A 85 -5.05 18.49 10.52
C GLY A 85 -5.62 17.31 9.73
N GLN A 86 -5.33 17.19 8.45
CA GLN A 86 -5.73 16.04 7.63
C GLN A 86 -5.05 14.74 8.11
N TYR A 87 -3.77 14.80 8.43
CA TYR A 87 -3.01 13.66 8.97
C TYR A 87 -3.51 13.22 10.34
N GLU A 88 -3.73 14.16 11.28
CA GLU A 88 -4.27 13.83 12.60
C GLU A 88 -5.67 13.20 12.53
N VAL A 89 -6.54 13.72 11.67
CA VAL A 89 -7.88 13.14 11.47
C VAL A 89 -7.76 11.74 10.89
N PHE A 90 -6.88 11.53 9.93
CA PHE A 90 -6.64 10.22 9.33
C PHE A 90 -6.13 9.20 10.35
N GLN A 91 -5.13 9.57 11.17
CA GLN A 91 -4.65 8.70 12.25
C GLN A 91 -5.76 8.34 13.24
N ARG A 92 -6.59 9.31 13.63
CA ARG A 92 -7.71 9.06 14.57
C ARG A 92 -8.80 8.19 13.97
N LEU A 93 -9.12 8.34 12.69
CA LEU A 93 -10.09 7.48 12.01
C LEU A 93 -9.61 6.03 11.90
N ASN A 94 -8.30 5.83 11.74
CA ASN A 94 -7.69 4.51 11.65
C ASN A 94 -7.70 3.71 12.97
N THR A 95 -8.00 4.33 14.11
CA THR A 95 -8.05 3.65 15.41
C THR A 95 -9.34 2.86 15.66
N GLY A 96 -10.33 2.92 14.76
CA GLY A 96 -11.67 2.34 14.94
C GLY A 96 -11.94 0.99 14.26
N GLY A 97 -10.96 0.37 13.60
CA GLY A 97 -11.12 -0.88 12.84
C GLY A 97 -9.83 -1.71 12.79
N THR A 98 -9.63 -2.45 11.71
CA THR A 98 -8.31 -3.02 11.39
C THR A 98 -7.37 -1.86 11.11
N SER A 99 -6.38 -1.64 11.96
CA SER A 99 -5.43 -0.54 11.82
C SER A 99 -4.60 -0.74 10.54
N LEU A 100 -4.45 0.32 9.77
CA LEU A 100 -3.52 0.34 8.64
C LEU A 100 -2.08 0.19 9.13
N SER A 101 -1.24 -0.42 8.33
CA SER A 101 0.20 -0.40 8.57
C SER A 101 0.75 1.03 8.44
N PRO A 102 1.91 1.34 9.04
CA PRO A 102 2.53 2.66 8.88
C PRO A 102 2.75 3.04 7.41
N GLN A 103 3.03 2.08 6.55
CA GLN A 103 3.21 2.35 5.12
C GLN A 103 1.91 2.62 4.38
N GLU A 104 0.81 1.96 4.73
CA GLU A 104 -0.49 2.27 4.14
C GLU A 104 -0.92 3.70 4.49
N VAL A 105 -0.68 4.14 5.74
CA VAL A 105 -0.87 5.54 6.16
C VAL A 105 -0.01 6.47 5.30
N ARG A 106 1.25 6.17 5.11
CA ARG A 106 2.20 6.95 4.30
C ARG A 106 1.79 7.00 2.83
N ASN A 107 1.28 5.90 2.27
CA ASN A 107 0.75 5.87 0.91
C ASN A 107 -0.39 6.86 0.74
N CYS A 108 -1.30 6.95 1.70
CA CYS A 108 -2.37 7.95 1.66
C CYS A 108 -1.83 9.38 1.65
N LEU A 109 -0.84 9.67 2.51
CA LEU A 109 -0.19 10.99 2.54
C LEU A 109 0.48 11.34 1.19
N MET A 110 1.19 10.39 0.61
CA MET A 110 1.84 10.56 -0.70
C MET A 110 0.81 10.84 -1.81
N VAL A 111 -0.29 10.08 -1.86
CA VAL A 111 -1.37 10.31 -2.83
C VAL A 111 -2.00 11.70 -2.66
N MET A 112 -2.24 12.11 -1.42
CA MET A 112 -2.82 13.43 -1.12
C MET A 112 -1.88 14.57 -1.50
N THR A 113 -0.57 14.39 -1.33
CA THR A 113 0.44 15.40 -1.65
C THR A 113 0.69 15.49 -3.15
N ASN A 114 0.97 14.37 -3.82
CA ASN A 114 1.19 14.34 -5.26
C ASN A 114 0.95 12.93 -5.84
N ARG A 115 -0.20 12.76 -6.47
CA ARG A 115 -0.63 11.48 -7.04
C ARG A 115 0.28 10.96 -8.15
N GLU A 116 0.84 11.84 -8.98
CA GLU A 116 1.71 11.42 -10.08
C GLU A 116 3.06 10.90 -9.55
N LEU A 117 3.62 11.57 -8.55
CA LEU A 117 4.84 11.09 -7.88
C LEU A 117 4.60 9.77 -7.13
N PHE A 118 3.45 9.61 -6.49
CA PHE A 118 3.07 8.33 -5.88
C PHE A 118 3.08 7.18 -6.89
N LYS A 119 2.61 7.40 -8.13
CA LYS A 119 2.67 6.38 -9.19
C LYS A 119 4.10 6.00 -9.56
N ILE A 120 5.06 6.93 -9.46
CA ILE A 120 6.48 6.63 -9.69
C ILE A 120 6.99 5.70 -8.60
N ILE A 121 6.75 6.03 -7.31
CA ILE A 121 7.13 5.18 -6.17
C ILE A 121 6.52 3.79 -6.32
N ARG A 122 5.25 3.71 -6.70
CA ARG A 122 4.57 2.44 -6.93
C ARG A 122 5.22 1.62 -8.05
N LYS A 123 5.54 2.25 -9.19
CA LYS A 123 6.24 1.55 -10.29
C LYS A 123 7.62 1.04 -9.87
N MET A 124 8.31 1.77 -8.99
CA MET A 124 9.58 1.31 -8.42
C MET A 124 9.36 0.05 -7.57
N SER A 125 8.29 -0.02 -6.76
CA SER A 125 7.98 -1.23 -5.97
C SER A 125 7.56 -2.43 -6.82
N GLU A 126 7.16 -2.22 -8.05
CA GLU A 126 6.78 -3.25 -9.02
C GLU A 126 7.96 -3.65 -9.95
N TYR A 127 9.15 -3.02 -9.78
CA TYR A 127 10.32 -3.31 -10.60
C TYR A 127 10.82 -4.74 -10.37
N GLN A 128 10.98 -5.53 -11.44
CA GLN A 128 11.17 -6.98 -11.34
C GLN A 128 12.40 -7.37 -10.50
N HIS A 129 13.58 -6.78 -10.75
CA HIS A 129 14.78 -7.12 -10.00
C HIS A 129 14.71 -6.69 -8.53
N PHE A 130 13.95 -5.64 -8.21
CA PHE A 130 13.64 -5.28 -6.84
C PHE A 130 12.76 -6.36 -6.18
N VAL A 131 11.68 -6.76 -6.82
CA VAL A 131 10.77 -7.81 -6.32
C VAL A 131 11.52 -9.12 -6.11
N ASP A 132 12.34 -9.52 -7.07
CA ASP A 132 13.11 -10.77 -7.03
C ASP A 132 14.24 -10.76 -5.97
N ALA A 133 14.77 -9.58 -5.62
CA ALA A 133 15.79 -9.44 -4.59
C ALA A 133 15.21 -9.39 -3.16
N LEU A 134 13.88 -9.21 -3.00
CA LEU A 134 13.23 -9.09 -1.69
C LEU A 134 12.46 -10.37 -1.32
N PRO A 135 12.96 -11.21 -0.42
CA PRO A 135 12.24 -12.39 0.07
C PRO A 135 11.14 -12.01 1.06
N LEU A 136 10.15 -11.23 0.62
CA LEU A 136 9.00 -10.82 1.41
C LEU A 136 7.98 -11.95 1.49
N ASN A 137 7.38 -12.14 2.67
CA ASN A 137 6.26 -13.05 2.84
C ASN A 137 4.92 -12.35 2.54
N ASP A 138 3.85 -13.14 2.38
CA ASP A 138 2.52 -12.63 2.01
C ASP A 138 2.04 -11.52 2.96
N LYS A 139 2.26 -11.68 4.27
CA LYS A 139 1.90 -10.66 5.27
C LYS A 139 2.64 -9.34 5.06
N ALA A 140 3.93 -9.38 4.78
CA ALA A 140 4.72 -8.18 4.50
C ALA A 140 4.24 -7.46 3.22
N ILE A 141 3.83 -8.23 2.21
CA ILE A 141 3.24 -7.69 0.98
C ILE A 141 1.86 -7.05 1.26
N GLU A 142 1.02 -7.72 2.06
CA GLU A 142 -0.28 -7.15 2.49
C GLU A 142 -0.11 -5.85 3.26
N GLU A 143 0.92 -5.74 4.12
CA GLU A 143 1.26 -4.54 4.89
C GLU A 143 2.03 -3.48 4.07
N ARG A 144 2.22 -3.69 2.77
CA ARG A 144 2.90 -2.78 1.82
C ARG A 144 4.37 -2.52 2.15
N MET A 145 5.06 -3.52 2.69
CA MET A 145 6.50 -3.45 2.97
C MET A 145 7.32 -3.18 1.70
N ASP A 146 6.87 -3.66 0.54
CA ASP A 146 7.41 -3.33 -0.78
C ASP A 146 7.55 -1.81 -0.98
N MET A 147 6.45 -1.09 -0.75
CA MET A 147 6.40 0.37 -0.84
C MET A 147 7.24 1.06 0.26
N GLU A 148 7.27 0.49 1.46
CA GLU A 148 8.09 1.02 2.55
C GLU A 148 9.58 0.98 2.21
N ILE A 149 10.05 -0.12 1.61
CA ILE A 149 11.45 -0.26 1.22
C ILE A 149 11.84 0.76 0.14
N VAL A 150 10.99 0.99 -0.86
CA VAL A 150 11.20 2.07 -1.85
C VAL A 150 11.25 3.43 -1.16
N THR A 151 10.33 3.69 -0.24
CA THR A 151 10.29 4.96 0.50
C THR A 151 11.55 5.17 1.34
N ARG A 152 12.03 4.12 2.03
CA ARG A 152 13.31 4.14 2.77
C ARG A 152 14.46 4.48 1.84
N PHE A 153 14.58 3.79 0.69
CA PHE A 153 15.63 4.04 -0.29
C PHE A 153 15.68 5.52 -0.68
N ILE A 154 14.56 6.08 -1.10
CA ILE A 154 14.48 7.49 -1.52
C ILE A 154 14.79 8.43 -0.35
N CYS A 155 14.21 8.24 0.82
CA CYS A 155 14.42 9.12 1.97
C CYS A 155 15.88 9.10 2.45
N LEU A 156 16.48 7.91 2.57
CA LEU A 156 17.84 7.74 3.06
C LEU A 156 18.87 8.32 2.07
N ARG A 157 18.63 8.16 0.77
CA ARG A 157 19.47 8.72 -0.27
C ARG A 157 19.55 10.26 -0.25
N HIS A 158 18.50 10.92 0.22
CA HIS A 158 18.40 12.38 0.33
C HIS A 158 18.66 12.90 1.76
N GLU A 159 19.40 12.13 2.59
CA GLU A 159 19.68 12.53 3.96
C GLU A 159 21.17 12.48 4.28
N GLU A 160 21.59 13.36 5.17
CA GLU A 160 22.96 13.35 5.69
C GLU A 160 23.12 12.27 6.77
N PRO A 161 24.23 11.47 6.76
CA PRO A 161 24.42 10.37 7.72
C PRO A 161 24.31 10.76 9.18
N ASP A 162 24.69 11.99 9.53
CA ASP A 162 24.66 12.49 10.92
C ASP A 162 23.26 12.87 11.40
N TYR A 163 22.28 12.96 10.50
CA TYR A 163 20.90 13.29 10.83
C TYR A 163 20.26 12.19 11.71
N PHE A 164 20.55 10.93 11.42
CA PHE A 164 19.94 9.77 12.11
C PHE A 164 20.25 9.70 13.61
N LYS A 165 21.29 10.38 14.09
CA LYS A 165 21.60 10.48 15.53
C LYS A 165 20.53 11.25 16.33
N LYS A 166 19.59 11.93 15.65
CA LYS A 166 18.58 12.82 16.23
C LYS A 166 17.15 12.35 15.98
N VAL A 167 16.97 11.21 15.35
CA VAL A 167 15.64 10.67 14.99
C VAL A 167 15.12 9.85 16.16
N ASP A 168 14.05 10.32 16.82
CA ASP A 168 13.39 9.60 17.91
C ASP A 168 12.47 8.50 17.40
N ASP A 169 11.68 8.79 16.34
CA ASP A 169 10.81 7.83 15.65
C ASP A 169 11.11 7.80 14.15
N PHE A 170 11.51 6.64 13.66
CA PHE A 170 11.89 6.47 12.26
C PHE A 170 10.69 6.48 11.32
N SER A 171 9.51 6.06 11.79
CA SER A 171 8.29 6.10 10.98
C SER A 171 7.83 7.53 10.73
N ASP A 172 7.86 8.37 11.76
CA ASP A 172 7.53 9.78 11.66
C ASP A 172 8.54 10.51 10.76
N TYR A 173 9.84 10.19 10.93
CA TYR A 173 10.87 10.70 10.02
C TYR A 173 10.56 10.38 8.55
N LEU A 174 10.21 9.14 8.22
CA LEU A 174 9.88 8.74 6.84
C LEU A 174 8.66 9.50 6.31
N ASN A 175 7.64 9.74 7.15
CA ASN A 175 6.47 10.51 6.79
C ASN A 175 6.84 11.95 6.39
N ASP A 176 7.56 12.64 7.26
CA ASP A 176 7.95 14.03 7.05
C ASP A 176 8.90 14.18 5.85
N LYS A 177 9.89 13.28 5.76
CA LYS A 177 10.90 13.33 4.69
C LYS A 177 10.27 13.11 3.32
N ILE A 178 9.49 12.06 3.13
CA ILE A 178 8.89 11.77 1.80
C ILE A 178 7.95 12.88 1.36
N ILE A 179 7.16 13.46 2.28
CA ILE A 179 6.29 14.59 1.96
C ILE A 179 7.09 15.83 1.59
N SER A 180 8.20 16.09 2.30
CA SER A 180 9.11 17.17 1.95
C SER A 180 9.71 16.99 0.55
N LEU A 181 10.16 15.77 0.22
CA LEU A 181 10.71 15.45 -1.12
C LEU A 181 9.63 15.56 -2.22
N PHE A 182 8.38 15.20 -1.93
CA PHE A 182 7.27 15.34 -2.89
C PHE A 182 6.90 16.78 -3.20
N LYS A 183 7.24 17.72 -2.32
CA LYS A 183 7.04 19.16 -2.50
C LYS A 183 8.25 19.86 -3.12
N ASP A 184 9.39 19.20 -3.18
CA ASP A 184 10.62 19.76 -3.73
C ASP A 184 10.63 19.61 -5.25
N GLU A 185 10.36 20.72 -5.94
CA GLU A 185 10.35 20.78 -7.41
C GLU A 185 11.73 20.62 -8.04
N THR A 186 12.81 20.63 -7.25
CA THR A 186 14.19 20.48 -7.76
C THR A 186 14.58 19.02 -7.97
N ILE A 187 13.80 18.06 -7.45
CA ILE A 187 14.09 16.63 -7.57
C ILE A 187 13.69 16.10 -8.94
N ASP A 188 14.64 15.53 -9.65
CA ASP A 188 14.38 14.77 -10.88
C ASP A 188 13.97 13.34 -10.54
N TRP A 189 12.66 13.10 -10.42
CA TRP A 189 12.08 11.80 -10.07
C TRP A 189 12.35 10.70 -11.10
N GLU A 190 12.54 11.05 -12.39
CA GLU A 190 12.95 10.07 -13.39
C GLU A 190 14.43 9.68 -13.21
N PHE A 191 15.27 10.59 -12.74
CA PHE A 191 16.64 10.26 -12.34
C PHE A 191 16.63 9.36 -11.10
N GLU A 192 15.86 9.68 -10.06
CA GLU A 192 15.74 8.85 -8.84
C GLU A 192 15.28 7.43 -9.17
N LYS A 193 14.30 7.30 -10.05
CA LYS A 193 13.83 5.99 -10.54
C LYS A 193 14.95 5.22 -11.23
N ARG A 194 15.72 5.85 -12.14
CA ARG A 194 16.84 5.19 -12.81
C ARG A 194 17.94 4.76 -11.82
N VAL A 195 18.24 5.57 -10.81
CA VAL A 195 19.22 5.21 -9.76
C VAL A 195 18.73 3.98 -9.00
N PHE A 196 17.45 3.94 -8.62
CA PHE A 196 16.84 2.78 -7.97
C PHE A 196 16.96 1.53 -8.84
N GLU A 197 16.50 1.58 -10.09
CA GLU A 197 16.53 0.46 -11.03
C GLU A 197 17.96 -0.07 -11.20
N ASN A 198 18.93 0.81 -11.47
CA ASN A 198 20.33 0.41 -11.61
C ASN A 198 20.91 -0.21 -10.32
N THR A 199 20.54 0.29 -9.15
CA THR A 199 20.97 -0.28 -7.87
C THR A 199 20.45 -1.71 -7.72
N PHE A 200 19.17 -1.95 -8.01
CA PHE A 200 18.60 -3.27 -7.89
C PHE A 200 19.01 -4.22 -9.02
N ASP A 201 19.39 -3.72 -10.18
CA ASP A 201 20.04 -4.53 -11.21
C ASP A 201 21.36 -5.12 -10.69
N VAL A 202 22.23 -4.29 -10.12
CA VAL A 202 23.52 -4.73 -9.56
C VAL A 202 23.32 -5.69 -8.40
N ILE A 203 22.37 -5.40 -7.48
CA ILE A 203 22.08 -6.24 -6.33
C ILE A 203 21.57 -7.60 -6.79
N TYR A 204 20.62 -7.63 -7.72
CA TYR A 204 20.05 -8.89 -8.23
C TYR A 204 21.07 -9.70 -9.00
N GLU A 205 21.91 -9.10 -9.84
CA GLU A 205 22.96 -9.79 -10.58
C GLU A 205 24.03 -10.41 -9.68
N THR A 206 24.30 -9.78 -8.54
CA THR A 206 25.40 -10.20 -7.65
C THR A 206 24.96 -11.10 -6.50
N MET A 207 23.81 -10.84 -5.90
CA MET A 207 23.36 -11.46 -4.65
C MET A 207 21.98 -12.12 -4.73
N ARG A 208 21.16 -11.77 -5.73
CA ARG A 208 19.79 -12.27 -5.91
C ARG A 208 18.93 -12.10 -4.65
N ASP A 209 18.16 -13.12 -4.29
CA ASP A 209 17.28 -13.16 -3.11
C ASP A 209 18.03 -13.32 -1.77
N GLU A 210 19.34 -13.47 -1.80
CA GLU A 210 20.19 -13.49 -0.59
C GLU A 210 20.66 -12.09 -0.14
N ALA A 211 20.51 -11.07 -0.98
CA ALA A 211 21.04 -9.71 -0.79
C ALA A 211 20.74 -9.11 0.60
N PHE A 212 19.54 -9.36 1.09
CA PHE A 212 19.06 -8.77 2.35
C PHE A 212 18.79 -9.81 3.43
N CYS A 213 19.41 -11.00 3.31
CA CYS A 213 19.37 -12.04 4.31
C CYS A 213 20.50 -11.89 5.32
N ARG A 214 20.34 -12.49 6.50
CA ARG A 214 21.43 -12.55 7.50
C ARG A 214 22.48 -13.54 7.05
N TYR A 215 23.75 -13.14 7.16
CA TYR A 215 24.87 -14.07 6.96
C TYR A 215 25.21 -14.79 8.26
N PHE A 216 25.24 -16.13 8.23
CA PHE A 216 25.60 -17.00 9.35
C PHE A 216 27.03 -17.51 9.15
N ILE A 217 27.97 -16.93 9.91
CA ILE A 217 29.41 -17.23 9.80
C ILE A 217 29.71 -18.70 10.00
N GLU A 218 29.10 -19.36 11.00
CA GLU A 218 29.30 -20.76 11.34
C GLU A 218 28.88 -21.71 10.19
N GLU A 219 27.91 -21.32 9.40
CA GLU A 219 27.37 -22.11 8.30
C GLU A 219 27.84 -21.62 6.92
N ASN A 220 28.58 -20.52 6.88
CA ASN A 220 29.09 -19.86 5.67
C ASN A 220 28.00 -19.67 4.63
N LYS A 221 26.82 -19.16 5.04
CA LYS A 221 25.68 -18.91 4.13
C LYS A 221 24.73 -17.83 4.64
N PHE A 222 24.01 -17.26 3.68
CA PHE A 222 22.85 -16.41 3.96
C PHE A 222 21.63 -17.25 4.32
N LYS A 223 20.81 -16.80 5.26
CA LYS A 223 19.58 -17.45 5.69
C LYS A 223 18.57 -16.46 6.23
N GLY A 224 17.30 -16.90 6.19
CA GLY A 224 16.16 -16.19 6.76
C GLY A 224 15.44 -15.34 5.74
N GLY A 225 14.47 -14.58 6.23
CA GLY A 225 13.75 -13.62 5.43
C GLY A 225 14.46 -12.27 5.35
N PHE A 226 13.78 -11.32 4.74
CA PHE A 226 14.24 -9.95 4.58
C PHE A 226 14.65 -9.32 5.94
N TYR A 227 15.84 -8.73 5.95
CA TYR A 227 16.43 -8.08 7.12
C TYR A 227 16.70 -6.60 6.84
N VAL A 228 15.86 -5.72 7.36
CA VAL A 228 15.90 -4.27 7.11
C VAL A 228 17.30 -3.65 7.28
N PRO A 229 18.06 -3.95 8.37
CA PRO A 229 19.40 -3.37 8.49
C PRO A 229 20.38 -3.81 7.40
N ALA A 230 20.22 -4.99 6.80
CA ALA A 230 21.04 -5.38 5.66
C ALA A 230 20.68 -4.54 4.42
N PHE A 231 19.39 -4.29 4.22
CA PHE A 231 18.94 -3.39 3.14
C PHE A 231 19.52 -1.97 3.32
N GLU A 232 19.38 -1.38 4.50
CA GLU A 232 19.86 -0.01 4.79
C GLU A 232 21.39 0.14 4.66
N PHE A 233 22.11 -0.98 4.70
CA PHE A 233 23.57 -0.99 4.54
C PHE A 233 24.02 -1.27 3.10
N VAL A 234 23.27 -2.07 2.33
CA VAL A 234 23.68 -2.57 1.02
C VAL A 234 23.12 -1.70 -0.12
N ALA A 235 21.88 -1.23 0.00
CA ALA A 235 21.20 -0.43 -1.02
C ALA A 235 21.28 1.06 -0.75
#